data_0ec1314b38935ccad3e638860ff510b6
#
_entry.id   0ec1314b38935ccad3e638860ff510b6
#
_cell.length_a   1.000
_cell.length_b   1.000
_cell.length_c   1.000
_cell.angle_alpha   90.00
_cell.angle_beta   90.00
_cell.angle_gamma   90.00
#
_symmetry.space_group_name_H-M   'P 1'
#
loop_
_entity.id
_entity.type
_entity.pdbx_description
1 polymer ?
#
loop_
_entity_poly.entity_id
_entity_poly.type
_entity_poly.pdbx_seq_one_letter_code
_entity_poly.pdbx_strand_id
1 'polypeptide(L)'
;DLYLDCLLLMLDYCDYVAAIIPSTFFNQNLFKDRLFAWDKFDMKLFSDTDNPAGVAYFVPQQTATGLYVNGKELIPNVVYTPKGSNFPMTFNPPNFSDYIINGIDMVDEDNIYLKRMEDEDRRGLVDGNNKCKTTNRNKFPIESSYLRDKHIPLFNEALQEYRYETKDFYMTSFKSLQKSGKYRKRISFKEVRWLLEKVIL
;
A
#
# COMPACT_ATOMS: atom_id res chain seq x y z
N ASP A 1 -19.00 11.35 0.44
CA ASP A 1 -18.24 11.23 1.73
C ASP A 1 -18.21 12.60 2.42
N LEU A 2 -18.73 12.66 3.64
CA LEU A 2 -18.87 13.94 4.38
C LEU A 2 -17.56 14.76 4.41
N TYR A 3 -16.41 14.13 4.61
CA TYR A 3 -15.14 14.87 4.64
C TYR A 3 -14.76 15.45 3.27
N LEU A 4 -15.12 14.79 2.16
CA LEU A 4 -14.89 15.33 0.81
C LEU A 4 -15.81 16.51 0.51
N ASP A 5 -17.06 16.46 0.95
CA ASP A 5 -18.01 17.55 0.76
C ASP A 5 -17.56 18.78 1.57
N CYS A 6 -17.10 18.57 2.81
CA CYS A 6 -16.51 19.64 3.63
C CYS A 6 -15.22 20.21 3.00
N LEU A 7 -14.34 19.34 2.48
CA LEU A 7 -13.12 19.77 1.82
C LEU A 7 -13.38 20.59 0.56
N LEU A 8 -14.34 20.16 -0.27
CA LEU A 8 -14.80 20.91 -1.45
C LEU A 8 -15.24 22.30 -1.05
N LEU A 9 -16.12 22.39 -0.06
CA LEU A 9 -16.62 23.67 0.42
C LEU A 9 -15.49 24.59 0.92
N MET A 10 -14.54 24.06 1.69
CA MET A 10 -13.39 24.84 2.13
C MET A 10 -12.54 25.34 0.96
N LEU A 11 -12.32 24.50 -0.05
CA LEU A 11 -11.51 24.84 -1.23
C LEU A 11 -12.20 25.84 -2.15
N ASP A 12 -13.51 25.92 -2.14
CA ASP A 12 -14.28 26.92 -2.90
C ASP A 12 -14.19 28.32 -2.29
N TYR A 13 -14.05 28.41 -0.96
CA TYR A 13 -14.06 29.69 -0.24
C TYR A 13 -12.69 30.14 0.28
N CYS A 14 -11.69 29.23 0.34
CA CYS A 14 -10.38 29.51 0.91
C CYS A 14 -9.24 29.20 -0.06
N ASP A 15 -8.33 30.15 -0.22
CA ASP A 15 -7.11 29.96 -1.02
C ASP A 15 -6.17 28.95 -0.38
N TYR A 16 -6.06 28.95 0.94
CA TYR A 16 -5.18 28.07 1.72
C TYR A 16 -6.00 27.23 2.69
N VAL A 17 -5.83 25.92 2.61
CA VAL A 17 -6.53 24.96 3.49
C VAL A 17 -5.53 23.96 4.04
N ALA A 18 -5.62 23.68 5.34
CA ALA A 18 -4.97 22.54 5.98
C ALA A 18 -6.04 21.63 6.60
N ALA A 19 -6.03 20.37 6.24
CA ALA A 19 -7.06 19.41 6.67
C ALA A 19 -6.46 18.07 7.12
N ILE A 20 -6.92 17.57 8.28
CA ILE A 20 -6.65 16.19 8.70
C ILE A 20 -7.72 15.30 8.09
N ILE A 21 -7.34 14.40 7.23
CA ILE A 21 -8.25 13.57 6.45
C ILE A 21 -7.76 12.12 6.38
N PRO A 22 -8.62 11.14 6.00
CA PRO A 22 -8.23 9.75 5.91
C PRO A 22 -7.03 9.53 4.97
N SER A 23 -6.09 8.68 5.36
CA SER A 23 -4.85 8.45 4.59
C SER A 23 -5.10 7.89 3.18
N THR A 24 -6.27 7.33 2.92
CA THR A 24 -6.69 6.86 1.59
C THR A 24 -6.93 8.00 0.59
N PHE A 25 -7.09 9.23 1.05
CA PHE A 25 -7.31 10.41 0.21
C PHE A 25 -6.23 10.56 -0.87
N PHE A 26 -4.97 10.39 -0.49
CA PHE A 26 -3.83 10.57 -1.41
C PHE A 26 -3.94 9.67 -2.67
N ASN A 27 -4.56 8.50 -2.54
CA ASN A 27 -4.74 7.54 -3.64
C ASN A 27 -5.90 7.89 -4.59
N GLN A 28 -6.72 8.89 -4.25
CA GLN A 28 -7.94 9.23 -5.01
C GLN A 28 -7.71 10.22 -6.15
N ASN A 29 -6.51 10.75 -6.31
CA ASN A 29 -6.17 11.74 -7.35
C ASN A 29 -6.98 13.05 -7.34
N LEU A 30 -7.65 13.36 -6.23
CA LEU A 30 -8.47 14.55 -6.09
C LEU A 30 -7.64 15.79 -5.75
N PHE A 31 -8.00 16.95 -6.28
CA PHE A 31 -7.42 18.27 -5.97
C PHE A 31 -5.89 18.34 -6.10
N LYS A 32 -5.31 17.59 -7.02
CA LYS A 32 -3.84 17.52 -7.18
C LYS A 32 -3.22 18.83 -7.67
N ASP A 33 -3.97 19.62 -8.40
CA ASP A 33 -3.64 20.98 -8.83
C ASP A 33 -3.53 21.98 -7.68
N ARG A 34 -4.11 21.66 -6.53
CA ARG A 34 -4.07 22.47 -5.31
C ARG A 34 -3.31 21.82 -4.15
N LEU A 35 -3.03 20.51 -4.18
CA LEU A 35 -2.37 19.78 -3.10
C LEU A 35 -0.86 20.11 -3.05
N PHE A 36 -0.51 21.03 -2.17
CA PHE A 36 0.88 21.48 -1.96
C PHE A 36 1.73 20.46 -1.21
N ALA A 37 1.19 19.87 -0.14
CA ALA A 37 1.90 18.87 0.64
C ALA A 37 0.95 17.83 1.23
N TRP A 38 1.45 16.62 1.40
CA TRP A 38 0.78 15.52 2.09
C TRP A 38 1.71 14.92 3.13
N ASP A 39 1.31 14.96 4.41
CA ASP A 39 2.00 14.31 5.51
C ASP A 39 1.20 13.11 6.03
N LYS A 40 1.71 11.90 5.78
CA LYS A 40 1.10 10.64 6.20
C LYS A 40 1.56 10.26 7.59
N PHE A 41 0.64 9.99 8.50
CA PHE A 41 0.99 9.50 9.83
C PHE A 41 1.06 7.97 9.89
N ASP A 42 2.14 7.48 10.44
CA ASP A 42 2.39 6.06 10.66
C ASP A 42 1.86 5.56 12.01
N MET A 43 1.53 6.48 12.90
CA MET A 43 1.04 6.20 14.25
C MET A 43 -0.40 6.66 14.40
N LYS A 44 -1.09 6.11 15.40
CA LYS A 44 -2.44 6.52 15.76
C LYS A 44 -2.43 8.00 16.19
N LEU A 45 -3.22 8.83 15.49
CA LEU A 45 -3.32 10.26 15.74
C LEU A 45 -4.38 10.59 16.82
N PHE A 46 -5.46 9.82 16.85
CA PHE A 46 -6.59 10.06 17.75
C PHE A 46 -6.81 8.87 18.67
N SER A 47 -7.19 9.13 19.94
CA SER A 47 -7.42 8.07 20.95
C SER A 47 -8.68 7.24 20.67
N ASP A 48 -9.67 7.83 20.04
CA ASP A 48 -11.03 7.28 19.83
C ASP A 48 -11.23 6.56 18.48
N THR A 49 -10.25 6.63 17.59
CA THR A 49 -10.34 5.95 16.28
C THR A 49 -9.02 5.33 15.86
N ASP A 50 -9.09 4.16 15.19
CA ASP A 50 -7.95 3.49 14.57
C ASP A 50 -7.84 3.79 13.07
N ASN A 51 -8.58 4.78 12.55
CA ASN A 51 -8.49 5.13 11.15
C ASN A 51 -7.17 5.86 10.86
N PRO A 52 -6.34 5.34 9.93
CA PRO A 52 -5.13 6.03 9.49
C PRO A 52 -5.48 7.38 8.86
N ALA A 53 -4.75 8.42 9.27
CA ALA A 53 -4.95 9.79 8.79
C ALA A 53 -3.66 10.41 8.27
N GLY A 54 -3.78 11.56 7.64
CA GLY A 54 -2.69 12.43 7.26
C GLY A 54 -3.15 13.88 7.21
N VAL A 55 -2.22 14.82 7.07
CA VAL A 55 -2.52 16.23 6.85
C VAL A 55 -2.28 16.57 5.39
N ALA A 56 -3.30 17.14 4.77
CA ALA A 56 -3.23 17.72 3.43
C ALA A 56 -3.13 19.24 3.54
N TYR A 57 -2.20 19.83 2.80
CA TYR A 57 -2.05 21.27 2.67
C TYR A 57 -2.36 21.68 1.23
N PHE A 58 -3.28 22.61 1.07
CA PHE A 58 -3.72 23.09 -0.23
C PHE A 58 -3.40 24.57 -0.40
N VAL A 59 -3.06 24.94 -1.64
CA VAL A 59 -2.79 26.31 -2.09
C VAL A 59 -3.59 26.60 -3.36
N PRO A 60 -3.69 27.84 -3.83
CA PRO A 60 -4.51 28.18 -5.03
C PRO A 60 -4.12 27.42 -6.28
N GLN A 61 -2.82 27.21 -6.51
CA GLN A 61 -2.31 26.49 -7.66
C GLN A 61 -0.97 25.83 -7.35
N GLN A 62 -0.78 24.60 -7.82
CA GLN A 62 0.40 23.80 -7.51
C GLN A 62 0.79 22.88 -8.68
N THR A 63 2.10 22.68 -8.91
CA THR A 63 2.65 21.83 -9.97
C THR A 63 3.26 20.52 -9.43
N ALA A 64 3.66 20.49 -8.17
CA ALA A 64 4.25 19.31 -7.52
C ALA A 64 3.86 19.25 -6.05
N THR A 65 3.61 18.04 -5.53
CA THR A 65 3.21 17.80 -4.13
C THR A 65 4.42 17.37 -3.31
N GLY A 66 4.70 18.07 -2.20
CA GLY A 66 5.65 17.62 -1.19
C GLY A 66 5.11 16.42 -0.43
N LEU A 67 5.92 15.38 -0.27
CA LEU A 67 5.53 14.14 0.44
C LEU A 67 6.27 14.03 1.76
N TYR A 68 5.53 13.73 2.82
CA TYR A 68 6.06 13.62 4.19
C TYR A 68 5.54 12.36 4.87
N VAL A 69 6.33 11.84 5.80
CA VAL A 69 5.92 10.79 6.74
C VAL A 69 6.30 11.23 8.15
N ASN A 70 5.31 11.43 9.02
CA ASN A 70 5.49 11.91 10.39
C ASN A 70 6.31 13.23 10.44
N GLY A 71 6.01 14.19 9.58
CA GLY A 71 6.68 15.48 9.48
C GLY A 71 8.07 15.44 8.85
N LYS A 72 8.55 14.29 8.38
CA LYS A 72 9.84 14.16 7.71
C LYS A 72 9.64 14.07 6.20
N GLU A 73 10.29 14.95 5.47
CA GLU A 73 10.22 14.97 4.02
C GLU A 73 10.69 13.63 3.44
N LEU A 74 9.87 13.10 2.55
CA LEU A 74 10.18 11.95 1.73
C LEU A 74 10.70 12.48 0.39
N ILE A 75 11.98 12.32 0.12
CA ILE A 75 12.53 12.60 -1.21
C ILE A 75 12.12 11.44 -2.11
N PRO A 76 11.15 11.62 -3.02
CA PRO A 76 10.67 10.52 -3.82
C PRO A 76 11.76 10.08 -4.79
N ASN A 77 12.34 8.92 -4.57
CA ASN A 77 13.09 8.26 -5.62
C ASN A 77 12.09 7.77 -6.66
N VAL A 78 12.14 8.32 -7.86
CA VAL A 78 11.23 7.99 -8.97
C VAL A 78 11.23 6.48 -9.27
N VAL A 79 12.33 5.80 -8.99
CA VAL A 79 12.49 4.34 -9.18
C VAL A 79 11.55 3.55 -8.26
N TYR A 80 11.24 4.07 -7.09
CA TYR A 80 10.38 3.39 -6.11
C TYR A 80 8.90 3.81 -6.15
N THR A 81 8.52 4.71 -7.05
CA THR A 81 7.12 5.08 -7.21
C THR A 81 6.37 3.98 -7.98
N PRO A 82 5.41 3.26 -7.38
CA PRO A 82 4.69 2.21 -8.07
C PRO A 82 3.93 2.76 -9.26
N LYS A 83 4.34 2.38 -10.46
CA LYS A 83 3.67 2.73 -11.71
C LYS A 83 2.65 1.65 -12.08
N GLY A 84 1.77 1.95 -13.02
CA GLY A 84 0.96 0.91 -13.65
C GLY A 84 1.91 -0.09 -14.34
N SER A 85 1.72 -1.38 -14.08
CA SER A 85 2.47 -2.46 -14.67
C SER A 85 1.51 -3.41 -15.38
N ASN A 86 1.87 -3.82 -16.58
CA ASN A 86 1.16 -4.84 -17.37
C ASN A 86 1.84 -6.22 -17.25
N PHE A 87 2.72 -6.41 -16.26
CA PHE A 87 3.38 -7.69 -16.03
C PHE A 87 2.33 -8.81 -15.94
N PRO A 88 2.44 -9.87 -16.75
CA PRO A 88 1.41 -10.89 -16.85
C PRO A 88 1.40 -11.79 -15.62
N MET A 89 0.42 -11.56 -14.77
CA MET A 89 0.19 -12.35 -13.57
C MET A 89 -1.28 -12.31 -13.13
N THR A 90 -1.72 -13.37 -12.45
CA THR A 90 -3.04 -13.52 -11.88
C THR A 90 -2.93 -13.53 -10.35
N PHE A 91 -3.79 -12.76 -9.68
CA PHE A 91 -3.96 -12.80 -8.24
C PHE A 91 -5.15 -13.68 -7.89
N ASN A 92 -5.00 -14.50 -6.84
CA ASN A 92 -6.02 -15.45 -6.39
C ASN A 92 -6.55 -16.32 -7.56
N PRO A 93 -5.67 -17.03 -8.32
CA PRO A 93 -6.10 -17.87 -9.42
C PRO A 93 -7.11 -18.92 -8.91
N PRO A 94 -8.05 -19.38 -9.77
CA PRO A 94 -9.07 -20.37 -9.36
C PRO A 94 -8.47 -21.70 -8.95
N ASN A 95 -7.34 -22.06 -9.53
CA ASN A 95 -6.52 -23.21 -9.15
C ASN A 95 -5.36 -22.74 -8.26
N PHE A 96 -4.80 -23.65 -7.47
CA PHE A 96 -3.62 -23.31 -6.67
C PHE A 96 -2.41 -23.01 -7.55
N SER A 97 -1.73 -21.93 -7.18
CA SER A 97 -0.41 -21.62 -7.72
C SER A 97 0.69 -22.21 -6.81
N ASP A 98 1.93 -22.16 -7.29
CA ASP A 98 3.09 -22.56 -6.49
C ASP A 98 3.59 -21.46 -5.55
N TYR A 99 3.07 -20.24 -5.68
CA TYR A 99 3.57 -19.05 -4.98
C TYR A 99 2.46 -18.30 -4.24
N ILE A 100 2.84 -17.71 -3.10
CA ILE A 100 1.95 -16.93 -2.26
C ILE A 100 2.65 -15.68 -1.74
N ILE A 101 1.90 -14.58 -1.67
CA ILE A 101 2.30 -13.37 -0.95
C ILE A 101 1.64 -13.36 0.42
N ASN A 102 2.45 -13.21 1.48
CA ASN A 102 1.94 -12.67 2.74
C ASN A 102 1.88 -11.15 2.58
N GLY A 103 0.69 -10.60 2.41
CA GLY A 103 0.48 -9.23 1.94
C GLY A 103 0.26 -8.20 3.04
N ILE A 104 0.37 -8.59 4.32
CA ILE A 104 0.15 -7.69 5.47
C ILE A 104 1.17 -7.97 6.56
N ASP A 105 1.70 -6.90 7.19
CA ASP A 105 2.58 -7.00 8.35
C ASP A 105 1.92 -7.74 9.52
N MET A 106 2.71 -8.46 10.29
CA MET A 106 2.27 -9.06 11.56
C MET A 106 2.22 -8.01 12.68
N VAL A 107 1.71 -8.41 13.84
CA VAL A 107 1.60 -7.51 15.00
C VAL A 107 2.98 -7.17 15.58
N ASP A 108 3.93 -8.10 15.47
CA ASP A 108 5.24 -7.99 16.10
C ASP A 108 6.33 -7.45 15.18
N GLU A 109 6.14 -7.58 13.85
CA GLU A 109 7.18 -7.30 12.87
C GLU A 109 6.64 -6.92 11.49
N ASP A 110 7.49 -6.31 10.70
CA ASP A 110 7.29 -6.09 9.27
C ASP A 110 7.50 -7.42 8.54
N ASN A 111 6.40 -8.02 8.07
CA ASN A 111 6.41 -9.39 7.56
C ASN A 111 5.56 -9.54 6.30
N ILE A 112 5.88 -8.71 5.29
CA ILE A 112 5.34 -8.87 3.92
C ILE A 112 6.42 -9.56 3.10
N TYR A 113 6.09 -10.68 2.45
CA TYR A 113 7.03 -11.46 1.66
C TYR A 113 6.37 -12.36 0.63
N LEU A 114 7.13 -12.73 -0.38
CA LEU A 114 6.82 -13.81 -1.33
C LEU A 114 7.46 -15.11 -0.85
N LYS A 115 6.72 -16.20 -0.92
CA LYS A 115 7.26 -17.55 -0.70
C LYS A 115 6.63 -18.59 -1.63
N ARG A 116 7.20 -19.80 -1.63
CA ARG A 116 6.54 -20.98 -2.19
C ARG A 116 5.34 -21.36 -1.31
N MET A 117 4.25 -21.80 -1.94
CA MET A 117 3.04 -22.21 -1.24
C MET A 117 3.21 -23.60 -0.65
N GLU A 118 2.91 -23.73 0.63
CA GLU A 118 2.90 -24.99 1.38
C GLU A 118 1.46 -25.52 1.57
N ASP A 119 1.30 -26.77 1.97
CA ASP A 119 -0.03 -27.38 2.19
C ASP A 119 -0.82 -26.69 3.30
N GLU A 120 -0.14 -26.14 4.31
CA GLU A 120 -0.79 -25.35 5.36
C GLU A 120 -1.38 -24.04 4.81
N ASP A 121 -0.66 -23.39 3.91
CA ASP A 121 -1.17 -22.19 3.22
C ASP A 121 -2.42 -22.51 2.41
N ARG A 122 -2.41 -23.64 1.68
CA ARG A 122 -3.54 -24.09 0.87
C ARG A 122 -4.81 -24.27 1.71
N ARG A 123 -4.71 -24.94 2.86
CA ARG A 123 -5.86 -25.18 3.76
C ARG A 123 -6.55 -23.90 4.23
N GLY A 124 -5.82 -22.83 4.46
CA GLY A 124 -6.35 -21.53 4.88
C GLY A 124 -7.00 -20.71 3.75
N LEU A 125 -6.71 -21.04 2.49
CA LEU A 125 -7.08 -20.25 1.33
C LEU A 125 -8.20 -20.81 0.48
N VAL A 126 -8.67 -22.04 0.76
CA VAL A 126 -9.78 -22.65 0.04
C VAL A 126 -11.15 -22.26 0.61
N ASP A 127 -12.14 -22.28 -0.24
CA ASP A 127 -13.55 -22.24 0.15
C ASP A 127 -14.10 -23.66 0.41
N GLY A 128 -15.38 -23.75 0.76
CA GLY A 128 -16.06 -25.04 1.00
C GLY A 128 -16.10 -25.97 -0.23
N ASN A 129 -15.80 -25.49 -1.44
CA ASN A 129 -15.73 -26.25 -2.69
C ASN A 129 -14.28 -26.57 -3.08
N ASN A 130 -13.32 -26.35 -2.19
CA ASN A 130 -11.90 -26.58 -2.41
C ASN A 130 -11.27 -25.68 -3.51
N LYS A 131 -11.90 -24.52 -3.79
CA LYS A 131 -11.40 -23.52 -4.71
C LYS A 131 -10.71 -22.38 -3.95
N CYS A 132 -9.73 -21.77 -4.59
CA CYS A 132 -9.05 -20.61 -4.01
C CYS A 132 -10.01 -19.42 -3.81
N LYS A 133 -9.97 -18.81 -2.62
CA LYS A 133 -10.76 -17.61 -2.30
C LYS A 133 -10.24 -16.43 -3.12
N THR A 134 -11.06 -15.89 -4.01
CA THR A 134 -10.70 -14.82 -4.95
C THR A 134 -10.55 -13.43 -4.30
N THR A 135 -11.01 -13.27 -3.07
CA THR A 135 -11.06 -11.95 -2.37
C THR A 135 -10.04 -11.78 -1.26
N ASN A 136 -9.19 -12.78 -1.02
CA ASN A 136 -8.17 -12.66 0.02
C ASN A 136 -7.11 -11.63 -0.40
N ARG A 137 -6.88 -10.61 0.45
CA ARG A 137 -5.89 -9.56 0.24
C ARG A 137 -4.78 -9.54 1.29
N ASN A 138 -4.86 -10.38 2.30
CA ASN A 138 -3.87 -10.44 3.37
C ASN A 138 -2.82 -11.51 3.08
N LYS A 139 -3.28 -12.67 2.60
CA LYS A 139 -2.44 -13.80 2.19
C LYS A 139 -3.05 -14.31 0.89
N PHE A 140 -2.38 -14.14 -0.22
CA PHE A 140 -2.98 -14.41 -1.53
C PHE A 140 -2.03 -15.13 -2.48
N PRO A 141 -2.51 -16.19 -3.15
CA PRO A 141 -1.79 -16.87 -4.22
C PRO A 141 -1.56 -15.95 -5.42
N ILE A 142 -0.43 -16.14 -6.08
CA ILE A 142 -0.11 -15.47 -7.34
C ILE A 142 0.38 -16.47 -8.38
N GLU A 143 0.02 -16.26 -9.63
CA GLU A 143 0.43 -17.10 -10.75
C GLU A 143 1.00 -16.25 -11.88
N SER A 144 2.15 -16.67 -12.40
CA SER A 144 2.76 -16.12 -13.60
C SER A 144 3.67 -17.15 -14.25
N SER A 145 3.63 -17.26 -15.58
CA SER A 145 4.52 -18.12 -16.33
C SER A 145 6.00 -17.73 -16.25
N TYR A 146 6.29 -16.52 -15.80
CA TYR A 146 7.65 -15.98 -15.63
C TYR A 146 8.22 -16.20 -14.23
N LEU A 147 7.38 -16.45 -13.22
CA LEU A 147 7.82 -16.59 -11.83
C LEU A 147 8.51 -17.94 -11.61
N ARG A 148 9.64 -17.94 -10.91
CA ARG A 148 10.46 -19.10 -10.57
C ARG A 148 11.01 -18.92 -9.15
N ASP A 149 11.44 -20.01 -8.51
CA ASP A 149 11.97 -19.99 -7.13
C ASP A 149 13.14 -19.00 -6.95
N LYS A 150 14.00 -18.83 -7.97
CA LYS A 150 15.09 -17.85 -7.94
C LYS A 150 14.62 -16.40 -7.76
N HIS A 151 13.37 -16.08 -8.11
CA HIS A 151 12.82 -14.73 -7.98
C HIS A 151 12.28 -14.44 -6.56
N ILE A 152 12.11 -15.45 -5.71
CA ILE A 152 11.65 -15.27 -4.34
C ILE A 152 12.61 -14.35 -3.54
N PRO A 153 13.92 -14.68 -3.41
CA PRO A 153 14.82 -13.81 -2.69
C PRO A 153 14.94 -12.43 -3.33
N LEU A 154 14.98 -12.33 -4.65
CA LEU A 154 15.08 -11.05 -5.37
C LEU A 154 13.87 -10.15 -5.11
N PHE A 155 12.67 -10.71 -5.12
CA PHE A 155 11.46 -9.96 -4.78
C PHE A 155 11.49 -9.48 -3.34
N ASN A 156 11.86 -10.34 -2.39
CA ASN A 156 11.89 -9.99 -0.98
C ASN A 156 12.93 -8.92 -0.69
N GLU A 157 14.09 -8.97 -1.33
CA GLU A 157 15.12 -7.92 -1.24
C GLU A 157 14.62 -6.59 -1.83
N ALA A 158 14.07 -6.61 -3.05
CA ALA A 158 13.52 -5.42 -3.68
C ALA A 158 12.35 -4.81 -2.88
N LEU A 159 11.54 -5.65 -2.22
CA LEU A 159 10.49 -5.18 -1.34
C LEU A 159 11.05 -4.49 -0.09
N GLN A 160 12.10 -5.04 0.55
CA GLN A 160 12.72 -4.41 1.71
C GLN A 160 13.36 -3.07 1.33
N GLU A 161 14.04 -3.01 0.20
CA GLU A 161 14.61 -1.77 -0.35
C GLU A 161 13.51 -0.74 -0.61
N TYR A 162 12.42 -1.14 -1.27
CA TYR A 162 11.24 -0.31 -1.52
C TYR A 162 10.64 0.26 -0.22
N ARG A 163 10.48 -0.58 0.81
CA ARG A 163 9.98 -0.16 2.12
C ARG A 163 10.91 0.84 2.81
N TYR A 164 12.21 0.55 2.80
CA TYR A 164 13.22 1.41 3.40
C TYR A 164 13.25 2.80 2.74
N GLU A 165 13.32 2.85 1.41
CA GLU A 165 13.42 4.10 0.64
C GLU A 165 12.12 4.94 0.71
N THR A 166 10.97 4.29 0.64
CA THR A 166 9.68 4.98 0.67
C THR A 166 9.10 5.17 2.06
N LYS A 167 9.73 4.61 3.10
CA LYS A 167 9.18 4.57 4.48
C LYS A 167 7.71 4.11 4.48
N ASP A 168 7.42 3.10 3.66
CA ASP A 168 6.06 2.55 3.46
C ASP A 168 5.01 3.58 2.98
N PHE A 169 5.43 4.70 2.42
CA PHE A 169 4.53 5.80 2.04
C PHE A 169 3.40 5.35 1.11
N TYR A 170 3.73 4.55 0.09
CA TYR A 170 2.77 4.08 -0.91
C TYR A 170 1.93 2.89 -0.44
N MET A 171 2.38 2.18 0.59
CA MET A 171 1.65 1.04 1.15
C MET A 171 0.37 1.49 1.87
N THR A 172 -0.65 0.64 1.83
CA THR A 172 -1.91 0.90 2.52
C THR A 172 -1.73 0.68 4.03
N SER A 173 -1.97 1.69 4.84
CA SER A 173 -2.06 1.53 6.29
C SER A 173 -3.34 0.79 6.65
N PHE A 174 -3.22 -0.25 7.47
CA PHE A 174 -4.32 -1.11 7.90
C PHE A 174 -4.82 -0.68 9.29
N LYS A 175 -6.13 -0.80 9.55
CA LYS A 175 -6.77 -0.49 10.86
C LYS A 175 -6.33 -1.44 11.97
N SER A 176 -5.05 -1.52 12.25
CA SER A 176 -4.54 -2.29 13.37
C SER A 176 -3.09 -1.89 13.57
N LEU A 177 -2.66 -1.87 14.81
CA LEU A 177 -1.33 -1.44 15.18
C LEU A 177 -0.41 -2.65 15.39
N GLN A 178 0.87 -2.44 15.13
CA GLN A 178 1.94 -3.28 15.65
C GLN A 178 2.16 -2.98 17.14
N LYS A 179 2.87 -3.83 17.84
CA LYS A 179 3.30 -3.58 19.24
C LYS A 179 4.13 -2.30 19.38
N SER A 180 4.78 -1.86 18.33
CA SER A 180 5.50 -0.58 18.25
C SER A 180 4.60 0.65 18.22
N GLY A 181 3.27 0.50 18.11
CA GLY A 181 2.31 1.58 17.94
C GLY A 181 2.15 2.07 16.49
N LYS A 182 2.91 1.54 15.54
CA LYS A 182 2.77 1.87 14.11
C LYS A 182 1.60 1.12 13.48
N TYR A 183 0.99 1.72 12.47
CA TYR A 183 0.02 1.01 11.64
C TYR A 183 0.68 -0.13 10.86
N ARG A 184 0.05 -1.31 10.90
CA ARG A 184 0.42 -2.41 10.00
C ARG A 184 0.25 -1.97 8.57
N LYS A 185 1.17 -2.38 7.70
CA LYS A 185 1.11 -2.06 6.27
C LYS A 185 0.58 -3.25 5.49
N ARG A 186 -0.05 -2.95 4.38
CA ARG A 186 -0.51 -3.93 3.41
C ARG A 186 -0.03 -3.53 2.02
N ILE A 187 0.61 -4.48 1.33
CA ILE A 187 1.00 -4.30 -0.05
C ILE A 187 -0.22 -4.43 -0.98
N SER A 188 -0.32 -3.57 -1.97
CA SER A 188 -1.36 -3.66 -3.00
C SER A 188 -0.96 -4.60 -4.13
N PHE A 189 -1.94 -5.10 -4.89
CA PHE A 189 -1.68 -5.88 -6.10
C PHE A 189 -0.87 -5.10 -7.15
N LYS A 190 -1.06 -3.78 -7.20
CA LYS A 190 -0.30 -2.87 -8.07
C LYS A 190 1.19 -2.87 -7.71
N GLU A 191 1.51 -2.77 -6.42
CA GLU A 191 2.89 -2.78 -5.93
C GLU A 191 3.55 -4.13 -6.16
N VAL A 192 2.86 -5.24 -5.88
CA VAL A 192 3.37 -6.59 -6.15
C VAL A 192 3.70 -6.78 -7.62
N ARG A 193 2.79 -6.38 -8.51
CA ARG A 193 3.01 -6.50 -9.96
C ARG A 193 4.20 -5.69 -10.42
N TRP A 194 4.31 -4.45 -9.96
CA TRP A 194 5.43 -3.57 -10.28
C TRP A 194 6.78 -4.11 -9.77
N LEU A 195 6.83 -4.61 -8.52
CA LEU A 195 8.05 -5.20 -7.96
C LEU A 195 8.47 -6.48 -8.71
N LEU A 196 7.52 -7.35 -9.06
CA LEU A 196 7.83 -8.56 -9.84
C LEU A 196 8.32 -8.22 -11.24
N GLU A 197 7.73 -7.23 -11.90
CA GLU A 197 8.23 -6.73 -13.18
C GLU A 197 9.68 -6.28 -13.07
N LYS A 198 10.02 -5.49 -12.04
CA LYS A 198 11.38 -4.98 -11.79
C LYS A 198 12.42 -6.08 -11.57
N VAL A 199 12.05 -7.22 -10.99
CA VAL A 199 13.00 -8.29 -10.65
C VAL A 199 13.05 -9.43 -11.67
N ILE A 200 12.09 -9.50 -12.59
CA ILE A 200 11.98 -10.58 -13.58
C ILE A 200 12.42 -10.11 -14.97
N LEU A 201 12.11 -8.85 -15.35
CA LEU A 201 12.47 -8.23 -16.64
C LEU A 201 13.67 -7.31 -16.50
#